data_556e287a6126ea97c94deb800754e586
#
_entry.id   556e287a6126ea97c94deb800754e586
#
_cell.length_a   1.000
_cell.length_b   1.000
_cell.length_c   1.000
_cell.angle_alpha   90.00
_cell.angle_beta   90.00
_cell.angle_gamma   90.00
#
_symmetry.space_group_name_H-M   'P 1'
#
loop_
_entity.id
_entity.type
_entity.pdbx_description
1 polymer ?
#
loop_
_entity_poly.entity_id
_entity_poly.type
_entity_poly.pdbx_seq_one_letter_code
_entity_poly.pdbx_strand_id
1 'polypeptide(L)'
;MSFIHKYSTISKGDTFNQGIINTRINFKKEAEIIHPNYKEAIPGINLSRMSAIVKMGLANTIKCSISNKADAIVVGTGLGSIHHTELLLSSLISSDPPILSPTPSINSVHNTISGDTLLYTSY
;
A
#
# COMPACT_ATOMS: atom_id res chain seq x y z
N MET A 1 22.54 4.84 17.96
CA MET A 1 21.82 6.05 17.50
C MET A 1 21.08 5.66 16.23
N SER A 2 19.75 5.87 16.16
CA SER A 2 18.94 5.47 15.01
C SER A 2 18.72 6.67 14.10
N PHE A 3 18.83 6.49 12.78
CA PHE A 3 18.66 7.54 11.78
C PHE A 3 17.58 7.17 10.78
N ILE A 4 16.81 8.14 10.31
CA ILE A 4 15.94 8.00 9.15
C ILE A 4 16.75 8.36 7.92
N HIS A 5 17.10 7.37 7.09
CA HIS A 5 17.87 7.59 5.87
C HIS A 5 17.01 8.14 4.73
N LYS A 6 15.76 7.70 4.63
CA LYS A 6 14.85 8.09 3.57
C LYS A 6 13.41 7.92 3.99
N TYR A 7 12.53 8.74 3.47
CA TYR A 7 11.09 8.61 3.65
C TYR A 7 10.35 8.93 2.34
N SER A 8 9.13 8.45 2.23
CA SER A 8 8.23 8.73 1.12
C SER A 8 6.80 8.77 1.62
N THR A 9 5.98 9.63 1.06
CA THR A 9 4.57 9.80 1.46
C THR A 9 3.64 9.77 0.28
N ILE A 10 2.45 9.21 0.48
CA ILE A 10 1.28 9.38 -0.38
C ILE A 10 0.17 9.90 0.53
N SER A 11 -0.26 11.13 0.32
CA SER A 11 -1.15 11.82 1.24
C SER A 11 -2.18 12.71 0.53
N LYS A 12 -3.03 13.34 1.31
CA LYS A 12 -4.01 14.35 0.83
C LYS A 12 -3.37 15.67 0.42
N GLY A 13 -2.18 15.97 0.90
CA GLY A 13 -1.50 17.24 0.63
C GLY A 13 -0.40 17.13 -0.40
N ASP A 14 0.30 15.99 -0.41
CA ASP A 14 1.47 15.81 -1.23
C ASP A 14 1.80 14.33 -1.44
N THR A 15 2.38 14.00 -2.58
CA THR A 15 2.73 12.63 -2.94
C THR A 15 4.17 12.59 -3.44
N PHE A 16 4.96 11.65 -2.91
CA PHE A 16 6.38 11.47 -3.18
C PHE A 16 7.25 12.68 -2.81
N ASN A 17 6.78 13.54 -1.90
CA ASN A 17 7.61 14.62 -1.40
C ASN A 17 8.77 14.06 -0.56
N GLN A 18 9.98 14.43 -0.94
CA GLN A 18 11.24 14.11 -0.25
C GLN A 18 11.79 15.34 0.50
N GLY A 19 11.00 16.37 0.60
CA GLY A 19 11.35 17.59 1.33
C GLY A 19 11.24 17.46 2.84
N ILE A 20 11.47 18.56 3.53
CA ILE A 20 11.33 18.68 4.98
C ILE A 20 9.93 18.25 5.40
N ILE A 21 9.83 17.39 6.42
CA ILE A 21 8.55 17.02 7.03
C ILE A 21 7.86 18.32 7.46
N ASN A 22 6.87 18.74 6.69
CA ASN A 22 6.14 19.95 7.00
C ASN A 22 5.17 19.64 8.14
N THR A 23 5.52 20.08 9.35
CA THR A 23 4.76 19.81 10.58
C THR A 23 3.37 20.46 10.59
N ARG A 24 3.04 21.29 9.60
CA ARG A 24 1.72 21.91 9.44
C ARG A 24 0.99 21.35 8.22
N ILE A 25 0.58 20.10 8.31
CA ILE A 25 -0.37 19.56 7.34
C ILE A 25 -1.75 20.09 7.73
N ASN A 26 -2.24 21.09 6.99
CA ASN A 26 -3.63 21.50 7.07
C ASN A 26 -4.48 20.39 6.44
N PHE A 27 -4.91 19.44 7.25
CA PHE A 27 -5.87 18.42 6.82
C PHE A 27 -7.22 19.09 6.56
N LYS A 28 -7.48 19.46 5.32
CA LYS A 28 -8.85 19.69 4.89
C LYS A 28 -9.56 18.35 4.99
N LYS A 29 -10.59 18.28 5.84
CA LYS A 29 -11.30 17.04 6.18
C LYS A 29 -11.85 16.29 4.95
N GLU A 30 -12.07 17.00 3.85
CA GLU A 30 -12.68 16.52 2.60
C GLU A 30 -11.66 16.29 1.46
N ALA A 31 -10.37 16.51 1.67
CA ALA A 31 -9.39 16.32 0.62
C ALA A 31 -9.17 14.82 0.34
N GLU A 32 -9.20 14.45 -0.92
CA GLU A 32 -8.86 13.10 -1.38
C GLU A 32 -7.34 12.86 -1.37
N ILE A 33 -6.95 11.59 -1.30
CA ILE A 33 -5.53 11.20 -1.42
C ILE A 33 -5.06 11.47 -2.85
N ILE A 34 -3.93 12.14 -2.98
CA ILE A 34 -3.29 12.37 -4.28
C ILE A 34 -2.51 11.11 -4.65
N HIS A 35 -3.12 10.25 -5.48
CA HIS A 35 -2.46 9.03 -5.95
C HIS A 35 -1.43 9.33 -7.04
N PRO A 36 -0.25 8.71 -6.99
CA PRO A 36 0.71 8.79 -8.08
C PRO A 36 0.26 7.97 -9.29
N ASN A 37 0.94 8.14 -10.43
CA ASN A 37 0.81 7.20 -11.53
C ASN A 37 1.52 5.88 -11.15
N TYR A 38 0.73 4.91 -10.68
CA TYR A 38 1.26 3.63 -10.22
C TYR A 38 1.97 2.81 -11.30
N LYS A 39 1.62 2.96 -12.58
CA LYS A 39 2.32 2.28 -13.67
C LYS A 39 3.77 2.77 -13.84
N GLU A 40 4.02 4.04 -13.56
CA GLU A 40 5.35 4.62 -13.58
C GLU A 40 6.10 4.36 -12.26
N ALA A 41 5.38 4.42 -11.14
CA ALA A 41 5.98 4.22 -9.82
C ALA A 41 6.37 2.75 -9.56
N ILE A 42 5.67 1.80 -10.20
CA ILE A 42 5.84 0.35 -10.02
C ILE A 42 5.95 -0.31 -11.41
N PRO A 43 7.05 -0.12 -12.12
CA PRO A 43 7.22 -0.63 -13.47
C PRO A 43 7.28 -2.16 -13.50
N GLY A 44 6.76 -2.76 -14.58
CA GLY A 44 6.87 -4.20 -14.82
C GLY A 44 5.90 -5.09 -14.02
N ILE A 45 5.00 -4.51 -13.22
CA ILE A 45 4.09 -5.25 -12.35
C ILE A 45 2.64 -5.14 -12.82
N ASN A 46 1.91 -6.24 -12.76
CA ASN A 46 0.47 -6.24 -13.03
C ASN A 46 -0.32 -5.72 -11.83
N LEU A 47 -0.71 -4.46 -11.90
CA LEU A 47 -1.43 -3.76 -10.84
C LEU A 47 -2.93 -4.10 -10.73
N SER A 48 -3.49 -4.84 -11.69
CA SER A 48 -4.95 -5.04 -11.81
C SER A 48 -5.57 -5.77 -10.61
N ARG A 49 -4.81 -6.66 -9.97
CA ARG A 49 -5.27 -7.46 -8.83
C ARG A 49 -4.87 -6.90 -7.46
N MET A 50 -4.09 -5.83 -7.44
CA MET A 50 -3.62 -5.22 -6.19
C MET A 50 -4.64 -4.24 -5.62
N SER A 51 -4.84 -4.29 -4.32
CA SER A 51 -5.63 -3.29 -3.60
C SER A 51 -4.95 -1.91 -3.61
N ALA A 52 -5.71 -0.85 -3.36
CA ALA A 52 -5.16 0.51 -3.30
C ALA A 52 -4.07 0.64 -2.22
N ILE A 53 -4.27 0.02 -1.06
CA ILE A 53 -3.30 0.07 0.05
C ILE A 53 -2.00 -0.66 -0.30
N VAL A 54 -2.08 -1.79 -1.02
CA VAL A 54 -0.90 -2.52 -1.50
C VAL A 54 -0.12 -1.68 -2.51
N LYS A 55 -0.80 -1.07 -3.48
CA LYS A 55 -0.17 -0.15 -4.45
C LYS A 55 0.54 1.03 -3.76
N MET A 56 -0.11 1.64 -2.78
CA MET A 56 0.50 2.74 -2.00
C MET A 56 1.74 2.29 -1.23
N GLY A 57 1.65 1.15 -0.54
CA GLY A 57 2.76 0.59 0.21
C GLY A 57 3.95 0.27 -0.68
N LEU A 58 3.71 -0.46 -1.77
CA LEU A 58 4.75 -0.85 -2.72
C LEU A 58 5.40 0.36 -3.42
N ALA A 59 4.61 1.34 -3.87
CA ALA A 59 5.14 2.55 -4.49
C ALA A 59 6.05 3.34 -3.53
N ASN A 60 5.64 3.49 -2.26
CA ASN A 60 6.46 4.16 -1.25
C ASN A 60 7.74 3.38 -0.95
N THR A 61 7.66 2.05 -0.86
CA THR A 61 8.84 1.21 -0.61
C THR A 61 9.83 1.31 -1.76
N ILE A 62 9.39 1.20 -3.01
CA ILE A 62 10.26 1.34 -4.18
C ILE A 62 10.94 2.71 -4.16
N LYS A 63 10.21 3.79 -3.87
CA LYS A 63 10.80 5.13 -3.75
C LYS A 63 11.87 5.24 -2.65
N CYS A 64 11.72 4.50 -1.56
CA CYS A 64 12.68 4.47 -0.47
C CYS A 64 13.86 3.53 -0.73
N SER A 65 13.67 2.42 -1.44
CA SER A 65 14.65 1.33 -1.58
C SER A 65 15.68 1.51 -2.69
N ILE A 66 15.61 2.58 -3.49
CA ILE A 66 16.40 2.76 -4.73
C ILE A 66 17.94 2.60 -4.52
N SER A 67 18.44 2.66 -3.30
CA SER A 67 19.90 2.65 -3.06
C SER A 67 20.37 1.62 -2.03
N ASN A 68 19.51 1.08 -1.21
CA ASN A 68 19.91 0.21 -0.09
C ASN A 68 18.97 -0.98 0.05
N LYS A 69 19.55 -2.17 0.18
CA LYS A 69 18.82 -3.38 0.54
C LYS A 69 18.37 -3.29 2.00
N ALA A 70 17.09 -3.54 2.26
CA ALA A 70 16.56 -3.54 3.60
C ALA A 70 16.80 -4.90 4.28
N ASP A 71 17.23 -4.89 5.53
CA ASP A 71 17.39 -6.09 6.33
C ASP A 71 16.04 -6.64 6.83
N ALA A 72 15.05 -5.75 7.01
CA ALA A 72 13.70 -6.11 7.42
C ALA A 72 12.68 -5.12 6.89
N ILE A 73 11.44 -5.60 6.69
CA ILE A 73 10.28 -4.80 6.32
C ILE A 73 9.23 -4.93 7.42
N VAL A 74 8.84 -3.81 8.01
CA VAL A 74 7.80 -3.75 9.04
C VAL A 74 6.64 -2.92 8.51
N VAL A 75 5.45 -3.52 8.48
CA VAL A 75 4.23 -2.85 8.01
C VAL A 75 3.26 -2.69 9.16
N GLY A 76 2.87 -1.45 9.44
CA GLY A 76 1.82 -1.11 10.39
C GLY A 76 0.58 -0.57 9.67
N THR A 77 -0.60 -1.07 10.03
CA THR A 77 -1.87 -0.59 9.48
C THR A 77 -2.96 -0.64 10.55
N GLY A 78 -3.87 0.33 10.52
CA GLY A 78 -5.00 0.37 11.47
C GLY A 78 -6.10 -0.63 11.11
N LEU A 79 -6.56 -0.62 9.88
CA LEU A 79 -7.70 -1.42 9.41
C LEU A 79 -7.35 -2.39 8.27
N GLY A 80 -6.10 -2.39 7.81
CA GLY A 80 -5.69 -3.20 6.66
C GLY A 80 -6.48 -2.85 5.41
N SER A 81 -6.80 -3.87 4.61
CA SER A 81 -7.62 -3.73 3.41
C SER A 81 -9.10 -4.00 3.72
N ILE A 82 -9.70 -3.16 4.56
CA ILE A 82 -11.08 -3.33 5.06
C ILE A 82 -12.11 -3.53 3.94
N HIS A 83 -11.95 -2.82 2.83
CA HIS A 83 -12.83 -2.96 1.68
C HIS A 83 -12.82 -4.38 1.09
N HIS A 84 -11.66 -5.02 0.98
CA HIS A 84 -11.56 -6.40 0.49
C HIS A 84 -12.07 -7.41 1.53
N THR A 85 -11.90 -7.12 2.80
CA THR A 85 -12.49 -7.91 3.90
C THR A 85 -14.01 -7.85 3.85
N GLU A 86 -14.58 -6.67 3.65
CA GLU A 86 -16.03 -6.48 3.48
C GLU A 86 -16.57 -7.22 2.25
N LEU A 87 -15.90 -7.11 1.11
CA LEU A 87 -16.28 -7.85 -0.11
C LEU A 87 -16.22 -9.36 0.10
N LEU A 88 -15.19 -9.86 0.78
CA LEU A 88 -15.06 -11.28 1.10
C LEU A 88 -16.20 -11.77 1.99
N LEU A 89 -16.46 -11.07 3.09
CA LEU A 89 -17.54 -11.42 4.03
C LEU A 89 -18.91 -11.32 3.37
N SER A 90 -19.15 -10.28 2.58
CA SER A 90 -20.41 -10.10 1.85
C SER A 90 -20.64 -11.25 0.85
N SER A 91 -19.60 -11.69 0.15
CA SER A 91 -19.71 -12.82 -0.79
C SER A 91 -20.02 -14.14 -0.09
N LEU A 92 -19.45 -14.36 1.10
CA LEU A 92 -19.72 -15.55 1.92
C LEU A 92 -21.17 -15.59 2.44
N ILE A 93 -21.73 -14.44 2.80
CA ILE A 93 -23.07 -14.35 3.38
C ILE A 93 -24.15 -14.38 2.28
N SER A 94 -23.88 -13.77 1.12
CA SER A 94 -24.90 -13.55 0.09
C SER A 94 -25.01 -14.68 -0.92
N SER A 95 -24.09 -15.63 -0.96
CA SER A 95 -24.05 -16.73 -1.96
C SER A 95 -24.38 -18.06 -1.31
N ASP A 96 -25.26 -18.82 -1.95
CA ASP A 96 -25.55 -20.23 -1.59
C ASP A 96 -25.43 -21.11 -2.85
N PRO A 97 -24.39 -21.96 -2.98
CA PRO A 97 -23.24 -22.11 -2.09
C PRO A 97 -22.28 -20.90 -2.11
N PRO A 98 -21.51 -20.69 -1.03
CA PRO A 98 -20.58 -19.58 -0.95
C PRO A 98 -19.51 -19.63 -2.04
N ILE A 99 -19.39 -18.56 -2.84
CA ILE A 99 -18.38 -18.45 -3.89
C ILE A 99 -17.26 -17.56 -3.37
N LEU A 100 -16.08 -18.15 -3.15
CA LEU A 100 -14.89 -17.44 -2.76
C LEU A 100 -14.12 -16.93 -3.98
N SER A 101 -14.13 -15.63 -4.21
CA SER A 101 -13.24 -15.03 -5.21
C SER A 101 -11.82 -14.97 -4.65
N PRO A 102 -10.80 -15.44 -5.39
CA PRO A 102 -9.41 -15.42 -4.90
C PRO A 102 -8.88 -14.01 -4.60
N THR A 103 -9.26 -13.01 -5.39
CA THR A 103 -8.73 -11.65 -5.25
C THR A 103 -9.11 -10.96 -3.94
N PRO A 104 -10.39 -10.91 -3.50
CA PRO A 104 -10.73 -10.41 -2.17
C PRO A 104 -10.09 -11.21 -1.05
N SER A 105 -10.02 -12.55 -1.18
CA SER A 105 -9.39 -13.40 -0.17
C SER A 105 -7.92 -13.06 0.06
N ILE A 106 -7.13 -12.97 -1.00
CA ILE A 106 -5.71 -12.62 -0.91
C ILE A 106 -5.52 -11.20 -0.38
N ASN A 107 -6.27 -10.23 -0.88
CA ASN A 107 -6.12 -8.82 -0.49
C ASN A 107 -6.67 -8.50 0.91
N SER A 108 -7.47 -9.35 1.52
CA SER A 108 -7.95 -9.18 2.90
C SER A 108 -6.89 -9.51 3.95
N VAL A 109 -5.85 -10.25 3.58
CA VAL A 109 -4.79 -10.68 4.52
C VAL A 109 -3.84 -9.54 4.86
N HIS A 110 -3.53 -9.39 6.16
CA HIS A 110 -2.64 -8.32 6.64
C HIS A 110 -1.23 -8.36 6.05
N ASN A 111 -0.74 -9.54 5.71
CA ASN A 111 0.61 -9.76 5.20
C ASN A 111 0.79 -9.42 3.72
N THR A 112 -0.27 -9.11 2.98
CA THR A 112 -0.20 -8.90 1.53
C THR A 112 0.76 -7.75 1.18
N ILE A 113 0.75 -6.65 1.94
CA ILE A 113 1.63 -5.51 1.70
C ILE A 113 3.10 -5.92 1.86
N SER A 114 3.45 -6.59 2.96
CA SER A 114 4.83 -7.01 3.22
C SER A 114 5.29 -8.10 2.26
N GLY A 115 4.42 -9.06 1.95
CA GLY A 115 4.70 -10.14 1.01
C GLY A 115 4.98 -9.62 -0.41
N ASP A 116 4.11 -8.78 -0.94
CA ASP A 116 4.29 -8.17 -2.26
C ASP A 116 5.53 -7.27 -2.27
N THR A 117 5.78 -6.50 -1.20
CA THR A 117 6.97 -5.68 -1.09
C THR A 117 8.24 -6.52 -1.15
N LEU A 118 8.32 -7.64 -0.42
CA LEU A 118 9.45 -8.56 -0.48
C LEU A 118 9.65 -9.13 -1.89
N LEU A 119 8.58 -9.60 -2.54
CA LEU A 119 8.65 -10.16 -3.88
C LEU A 119 9.20 -9.17 -4.92
N TYR A 120 8.84 -7.90 -4.80
CA TYR A 120 9.19 -6.88 -5.81
C TYR A 120 10.41 -6.03 -5.46
N THR A 121 10.95 -6.11 -4.26
CA THR A 121 12.17 -5.39 -3.86
C THR A 121 13.38 -6.31 -3.64
N SER A 122 13.19 -7.63 -3.73
CA SER A 122 14.28 -8.61 -3.53
C SER A 122 15.17 -8.83 -4.76
N TYR A 123 14.88 -8.15 -5.88
CA TYR A 123 15.63 -8.25 -7.14
C TYR A 123 16.44 -6.99 -7.43
#